data_dbc8a0ebd6af4701022fdf1db590ab6b
#
_entry.id   dbc8a0ebd6af4701022fdf1db590ab6b
#
_cell.length_a   1.000
_cell.length_b   1.000
_cell.length_c   1.000
_cell.angle_alpha   90.00
_cell.angle_beta   90.00
_cell.angle_gamma   90.00
#
_symmetry.space_group_name_H-M   'P 1'
#
loop_
_entity.id
_entity.type
_entity.pdbx_description
1 polymer ?
#
loop_
_entity_poly.entity_id
_entity_poly.type
_entity_poly.pdbx_seq_one_letter_code
_entity_poly.pdbx_strand_id
1 'polypeptide(L)'
;MSDESKSPPSDQPVPSPKAPGSDKGKASRKRRLRTALIVIGAIIFVFVIIPKAFHTWHTVSTDDAYVNSYVTFVAPRVSGQVARVFVDDNNRVKEGDVLVELDPEPYRVQVAIKQAAVDTAQANVVVAQATVRSQLGQARGLRFKLQHAVEDVDNQIALIRARVATWEQSKATQVLAEQEFERAKKLIAGKVTSKEEFDQRREQLDTAVARTKQALEDVYQARAVLGLPAQPPKGKDLSDVPSDLDQTFSSVRQALGELMQSASQLGVVTSSYDLTPKQLIEEFYKRDPGGDINKIYADIIKTAPGLKQAEAQLERAQRDLDEAKLNLRYCTVVSEIDGVVTRRNVNPGNNVQVGQGLMAVRSLRDTWVDANFKETQLRNLRIGQKVDLEVDMYGGKHHFEGRISGFTNGTGSTLALLPPQNATGNFVKVVQRLPVRIDVLNYDPDKLPLFVGLSVTPSVDLHSKPTGPNAGKFLQDLMALPVSATASATPAK
;
A
#
# COMPACT_ATOMS: atom_id res chain seq x y z
N MET A 1 -25.52 6.87 103.42
CA MET A 1 -25.07 7.69 104.54
C MET A 1 -25.30 9.09 104.09
N SER A 2 -26.35 9.62 104.53
CA SER A 2 -26.57 10.66 105.59
C SER A 2 -26.26 12.05 105.02
N ASP A 3 -26.97 13.02 105.11
CA ASP A 3 -28.23 13.39 105.75
C ASP A 3 -28.40 14.89 105.60
N GLU A 4 -29.60 15.32 105.40
CA GLU A 4 -30.32 16.39 106.11
C GLU A 4 -29.68 17.78 106.13
N SER A 5 -30.33 18.91 106.10
CA SER A 5 -31.74 19.23 106.41
C SER A 5 -31.96 20.76 106.32
N LYS A 6 -33.18 21.06 106.02
CA LYS A 6 -34.03 22.14 106.67
C LYS A 6 -33.88 23.59 106.30
N SER A 7 -34.96 24.04 105.80
CA SER A 7 -35.75 25.29 105.86
C SER A 7 -35.75 26.06 107.20
N PRO A 8 -36.54 27.10 107.36
CA PRO A 8 -37.00 28.34 106.72
C PRO A 8 -36.92 29.54 107.74
N PRO A 9 -37.79 30.54 107.88
CA PRO A 9 -38.77 31.23 107.04
C PRO A 9 -38.74 32.79 107.15
N SER A 10 -39.84 33.43 106.64
CA SER A 10 -40.47 34.69 106.89
C SER A 10 -39.78 35.97 106.37
N ASP A 11 -40.40 37.05 105.94
CA ASP A 11 -41.73 37.61 106.20
C ASP A 11 -42.11 38.67 105.13
N GLN A 12 -43.37 38.89 104.97
CA GLN A 12 -43.95 39.96 104.13
C GLN A 12 -43.87 41.33 104.83
N PRO A 13 -44.02 42.46 104.09
CA PRO A 13 -45.35 43.02 103.89
C PRO A 13 -45.61 43.73 102.55
N VAL A 14 -46.86 43.72 102.15
CA VAL A 14 -47.56 44.55 101.17
C VAL A 14 -47.75 45.97 101.73
N PRO A 15 -47.89 47.11 101.01
CA PRO A 15 -49.04 47.45 100.18
C PRO A 15 -48.87 48.38 98.92
N SER A 16 -49.84 48.21 98.02
CA SER A 16 -50.72 49.22 97.32
C SER A 16 -50.19 50.19 96.23
N PRO A 17 -51.06 50.79 95.45
CA PRO A 17 -51.02 50.79 94.01
C PRO A 17 -50.71 52.15 93.37
N LYS A 18 -50.24 52.19 92.15
CA LYS A 18 -50.33 53.39 91.31
C LYS A 18 -50.59 53.06 89.80
N ALA A 19 -51.45 53.86 89.29
CA ALA A 19 -52.17 53.86 88.03
C ALA A 19 -51.38 53.92 86.72
N PRO A 20 -52.04 53.83 85.56
CA PRO A 20 -51.47 53.29 84.27
C PRO A 20 -50.74 54.33 83.44
N GLY A 21 -49.53 54.02 83.01
CA GLY A 21 -48.78 54.75 82.00
C GLY A 21 -48.87 54.07 80.60
N SER A 22 -49.33 54.82 79.66
CA SER A 22 -49.53 54.42 78.24
C SER A 22 -48.27 53.90 77.56
N ASP A 23 -48.22 52.61 77.25
CA ASP A 23 -47.13 51.99 76.44
C ASP A 23 -47.65 51.65 75.06
N LYS A 24 -48.04 52.70 74.25
CA LYS A 24 -48.45 52.55 72.85
C LYS A 24 -47.28 52.51 71.86
N GLY A 25 -46.00 52.61 72.30
CA GLY A 25 -44.82 52.72 71.37
C GLY A 25 -44.07 51.45 71.11
N LYS A 26 -44.11 50.40 71.92
CA LYS A 26 -43.26 49.18 71.77
C LYS A 26 -43.92 48.03 71.00
N ALA A 27 -45.22 47.98 70.88
CA ALA A 27 -45.95 46.93 70.15
C ALA A 27 -45.82 47.10 68.62
N SER A 28 -45.72 48.31 68.07
CA SER A 28 -45.61 48.57 66.63
C SER A 28 -44.21 48.23 66.05
N ARG A 29 -43.15 48.40 66.84
CA ARG A 29 -41.79 48.12 66.46
C ARG A 29 -41.54 46.61 66.39
N LYS A 30 -42.05 45.80 67.33
CA LYS A 30 -41.98 44.32 67.29
C LYS A 30 -42.83 43.75 66.16
N ARG A 31 -43.94 44.33 65.79
CA ARG A 31 -44.80 43.93 64.69
C ARG A 31 -44.12 44.22 63.31
N ARG A 32 -43.52 45.42 63.17
CA ARG A 32 -42.71 45.78 61.99
C ARG A 32 -41.46 44.92 61.85
N LEU A 33 -40.77 44.52 62.92
CA LEU A 33 -39.64 43.65 62.92
C LEU A 33 -40.05 42.23 62.53
N ARG A 34 -41.19 41.72 63.00
CA ARG A 34 -41.75 40.42 62.61
C ARG A 34 -42.21 40.41 61.14
N THR A 35 -42.82 41.47 60.65
CA THR A 35 -43.18 41.58 59.24
C THR A 35 -41.93 41.70 58.33
N ALA A 36 -40.91 42.46 58.76
CA ALA A 36 -39.63 42.53 58.03
C ALA A 36 -38.93 41.19 57.98
N LEU A 37 -38.90 40.41 59.05
CA LEU A 37 -38.34 39.02 59.06
C LEU A 37 -39.11 38.04 58.16
N ILE A 38 -40.46 38.17 58.13
CA ILE A 38 -41.33 37.38 57.28
C ILE A 38 -41.10 37.76 55.80
N VAL A 39 -40.95 39.06 55.49
CA VAL A 39 -40.64 39.50 54.10
C VAL A 39 -39.26 39.08 53.67
N ILE A 40 -38.25 39.21 54.55
CA ILE A 40 -36.90 38.71 54.26
C ILE A 40 -36.90 37.17 54.06
N GLY A 41 -37.60 36.42 54.92
CA GLY A 41 -37.81 34.98 54.78
C GLY A 41 -38.51 34.60 53.47
N ALA A 42 -39.55 35.36 53.09
CA ALA A 42 -40.23 35.18 51.81
C ALA A 42 -39.35 35.51 50.60
N ILE A 43 -38.50 36.54 50.69
CA ILE A 43 -37.54 36.90 49.67
C ILE A 43 -36.49 35.79 49.56
N ILE A 44 -35.94 35.27 50.63
CA ILE A 44 -35.02 34.19 50.69
C ILE A 44 -35.70 32.89 50.11
N PHE A 45 -36.94 32.64 50.49
CA PHE A 45 -37.72 31.51 49.98
C PHE A 45 -37.93 31.62 48.48
N VAL A 46 -38.32 32.77 47.96
CA VAL A 46 -38.57 32.98 46.52
C VAL A 46 -37.29 33.02 45.72
N PHE A 47 -36.22 33.66 46.17
CA PHE A 47 -35.01 33.85 45.39
C PHE A 47 -33.92 32.79 45.62
N VAL A 48 -33.96 31.98 46.67
CA VAL A 48 -32.98 30.96 46.99
C VAL A 48 -33.59 29.57 46.99
N ILE A 49 -34.71 29.36 47.69
CA ILE A 49 -35.28 28.02 47.86
C ILE A 49 -36.04 27.56 46.61
N ILE A 50 -36.84 28.42 45.99
CA ILE A 50 -37.61 28.06 44.79
C ILE A 50 -36.66 27.76 43.62
N PRO A 51 -35.65 28.57 43.25
CA PRO A 51 -34.71 28.23 42.16
C PRO A 51 -33.92 26.98 42.46
N LYS A 52 -33.50 26.76 43.70
CA LYS A 52 -32.77 25.57 44.10
C LYS A 52 -33.63 24.30 44.04
N ALA A 53 -34.89 24.37 44.47
CA ALA A 53 -35.87 23.30 44.35
C ALA A 53 -36.25 23.03 42.88
N PHE A 54 -36.37 24.09 42.07
CA PHE A 54 -36.62 23.98 40.63
C PHE A 54 -35.44 23.33 39.91
N HIS A 55 -34.21 23.66 40.25
CA HIS A 55 -33.00 23.04 39.71
C HIS A 55 -32.93 21.53 40.07
N THR A 56 -33.19 21.15 41.33
CA THR A 56 -33.17 19.76 41.79
C THR A 56 -34.28 18.91 41.17
N TRP A 57 -35.38 19.48 40.71
CA TRP A 57 -36.46 18.75 40.00
C TRP A 57 -36.18 18.54 38.52
N HIS A 58 -35.25 19.30 37.93
CA HIS A 58 -34.93 19.28 36.50
C HIS A 58 -33.60 18.59 36.19
N THR A 59 -32.84 18.20 37.22
CA THR A 59 -31.57 17.54 37.07
C THR A 59 -31.56 16.14 37.71
N VAL A 60 -30.86 15.21 37.07
CA VAL A 60 -30.55 13.90 37.64
C VAL A 60 -29.04 13.82 37.87
N SER A 61 -28.64 13.56 39.12
CA SER A 61 -27.26 13.46 39.53
C SER A 61 -26.92 12.10 40.15
N THR A 62 -25.66 11.74 40.10
CA THR A 62 -25.11 10.60 40.85
C THR A 62 -23.77 10.99 41.50
N ASP A 63 -23.51 10.41 42.64
CA ASP A 63 -22.26 10.54 43.40
C ASP A 63 -21.26 9.44 43.10
N ASP A 64 -21.66 8.45 42.30
CA ASP A 64 -20.89 7.32 41.93
C ASP A 64 -20.41 7.48 40.44
N ALA A 65 -19.47 8.39 40.28
CA ALA A 65 -18.87 8.63 38.96
C ALA A 65 -17.38 8.99 39.11
N TYR A 66 -16.61 8.61 38.14
CA TYR A 66 -15.16 8.83 38.11
C TYR A 66 -14.64 9.11 36.71
N VAL A 67 -13.55 9.87 36.67
CA VAL A 67 -12.81 10.15 35.41
C VAL A 67 -12.12 8.90 34.93
N ASN A 68 -12.20 8.64 33.63
CA ASN A 68 -11.46 7.59 32.94
C ASN A 68 -10.81 8.13 31.68
N SER A 69 -9.83 7.40 31.10
CA SER A 69 -9.18 7.75 29.84
C SER A 69 -8.66 6.52 29.13
N TYR A 70 -8.32 6.68 27.85
CA TYR A 70 -7.63 5.61 27.10
C TYR A 70 -6.26 5.33 27.67
N VAL A 71 -5.90 4.05 27.64
CA VAL A 71 -4.58 3.53 28.04
C VAL A 71 -3.92 2.91 26.84
N THR A 72 -2.78 3.43 26.44
CA THR A 72 -1.95 2.85 25.41
C THR A 72 -0.79 2.12 26.04
N PHE A 73 -0.69 0.82 25.78
CA PHE A 73 0.45 0.01 26.20
C PHE A 73 1.59 0.18 25.22
N VAL A 74 2.70 0.71 25.70
CA VAL A 74 3.93 0.86 24.90
C VAL A 74 4.68 -0.45 24.91
N ALA A 75 4.93 -1.00 23.73
CA ALA A 75 5.65 -2.24 23.53
C ALA A 75 6.65 -2.08 22.37
N PRO A 76 7.83 -2.74 22.43
CA PRO A 76 8.80 -2.67 21.35
C PRO A 76 8.33 -3.50 20.15
N ARG A 77 8.66 -3.03 18.95
CA ARG A 77 8.39 -3.73 17.68
C ARG A 77 9.53 -4.63 17.25
N VAL A 78 10.67 -4.51 17.91
CA VAL A 78 11.88 -5.34 17.72
C VAL A 78 12.41 -5.78 19.09
N SER A 79 13.10 -6.92 19.15
CA SER A 79 13.71 -7.43 20.37
C SER A 79 15.11 -6.82 20.56
N GLY A 80 15.55 -6.66 21.79
CA GLY A 80 16.90 -6.18 22.07
C GLY A 80 17.14 -5.85 23.53
N GLN A 81 18.36 -5.44 23.84
CA GLN A 81 18.69 -4.94 25.15
C GLN A 81 18.32 -3.45 25.23
N VAL A 82 17.75 -3.04 26.34
CA VAL A 82 17.45 -1.63 26.61
C VAL A 82 18.75 -0.90 26.95
N ALA A 83 19.12 0.05 26.08
CA ALA A 83 20.29 0.89 26.29
C ALA A 83 19.96 2.04 27.24
N ARG A 84 18.85 2.73 27.03
CA ARG A 84 18.41 3.89 27.83
C ARG A 84 16.90 3.94 27.98
N VAL A 85 16.46 4.48 29.11
CA VAL A 85 15.07 4.85 29.38
C VAL A 85 15.06 6.34 29.71
N PHE A 86 14.24 7.12 29.00
CA PHE A 86 14.21 8.58 29.10
C PHE A 86 13.13 9.13 30.01
N VAL A 87 12.20 8.29 30.41
CA VAL A 87 11.02 8.67 31.18
C VAL A 87 10.85 7.80 32.41
N ASP A 88 10.20 8.34 33.43
CA ASP A 88 9.83 7.64 34.64
C ASP A 88 8.30 7.71 34.85
N ASP A 89 7.79 6.98 35.84
CA ASP A 89 6.39 7.07 36.23
C ASP A 89 5.99 8.51 36.50
N ASN A 90 4.80 8.88 36.10
CA ASN A 90 4.20 10.22 36.21
C ASN A 90 4.87 11.31 35.32
N ASN A 91 5.83 10.98 34.47
CA ASN A 91 6.32 11.92 33.48
C ASN A 91 5.24 12.20 32.42
N ARG A 92 5.07 13.48 32.09
CA ARG A 92 4.25 13.88 30.96
C ARG A 92 5.02 13.70 29.66
N VAL A 93 4.38 13.11 28.67
CA VAL A 93 4.95 12.85 27.34
C VAL A 93 4.01 13.32 26.25
N LYS A 94 4.58 13.72 25.13
CA LYS A 94 3.85 14.08 23.91
C LYS A 94 4.03 12.98 22.85
N GLU A 95 3.13 12.96 21.89
CA GLU A 95 3.27 12.12 20.71
C GLU A 95 4.62 12.38 20.04
N GLY A 96 5.39 11.31 19.76
CA GLY A 96 6.74 11.37 19.18
C GLY A 96 7.88 11.46 20.19
N ASP A 97 7.63 11.72 21.48
CA ASP A 97 8.69 11.73 22.49
C ASP A 97 9.30 10.34 22.65
N VAL A 98 10.65 10.32 22.75
CA VAL A 98 11.40 9.07 22.93
C VAL A 98 11.24 8.60 24.37
N LEU A 99 10.75 7.38 24.53
CA LEU A 99 10.52 6.75 25.84
C LEU A 99 11.65 5.79 26.20
N VAL A 100 12.03 4.92 25.26
CA VAL A 100 13.04 3.89 25.44
C VAL A 100 13.91 3.78 24.19
N GLU A 101 15.19 3.60 24.38
CA GLU A 101 16.13 3.27 23.31
C GLU A 101 16.71 1.88 23.55
N LEU A 102 16.55 1.02 22.56
CA LEU A 102 17.19 -0.30 22.53
C LEU A 102 18.58 -0.15 21.94
N ASP A 103 19.48 -1.11 22.22
CA ASP A 103 20.80 -1.15 21.61
C ASP A 103 20.68 -1.26 20.07
N PRO A 104 21.08 -0.22 19.32
CA PRO A 104 20.95 -0.19 17.87
C PRO A 104 22.07 -0.93 17.12
N GLU A 105 23.17 -1.31 17.81
CA GLU A 105 24.37 -1.84 17.15
C GLU A 105 24.10 -3.11 16.33
N PRO A 106 23.37 -4.13 16.82
CA PRO A 106 23.04 -5.30 16.02
C PRO A 106 22.27 -4.95 14.74
N TYR A 107 21.37 -3.96 14.83
CA TYR A 107 20.54 -3.50 13.71
C TYR A 107 21.33 -2.64 12.72
N ARG A 108 22.30 -1.83 13.19
CA ARG A 108 23.23 -1.09 12.33
C ARG A 108 24.09 -2.04 11.49
N VAL A 109 24.60 -3.11 12.12
CA VAL A 109 25.33 -4.16 11.39
C VAL A 109 24.44 -4.81 10.33
N GLN A 110 23.19 -5.12 10.64
CA GLN A 110 22.26 -5.67 9.65
C GLN A 110 22.00 -4.72 8.48
N VAL A 111 21.83 -3.43 8.76
CA VAL A 111 21.69 -2.40 7.70
C VAL A 111 22.94 -2.37 6.82
N ALA A 112 24.15 -2.43 7.40
CA ALA A 112 25.40 -2.44 6.63
C ALA A 112 25.52 -3.70 5.74
N ILE A 113 25.15 -4.88 6.25
CA ILE A 113 25.14 -6.13 5.47
C ILE A 113 24.15 -6.03 4.30
N LYS A 114 22.95 -5.52 4.55
CA LYS A 114 21.92 -5.37 3.50
C LYS A 114 22.29 -4.29 2.49
N GLN A 115 22.96 -3.22 2.92
CA GLN A 115 23.52 -2.22 2.00
C GLN A 115 24.55 -2.83 1.05
N ALA A 116 25.49 -3.63 1.57
CA ALA A 116 26.49 -4.32 0.74
C ALA A 116 25.81 -5.30 -0.25
N ALA A 117 24.69 -5.93 0.13
CA ALA A 117 23.91 -6.76 -0.78
C ALA A 117 23.26 -5.95 -1.92
N VAL A 118 22.77 -4.75 -1.62
CA VAL A 118 22.24 -3.82 -2.66
C VAL A 118 23.36 -3.40 -3.61
N ASP A 119 24.54 -3.05 -3.08
CA ASP A 119 25.69 -2.62 -3.91
C ASP A 119 26.14 -3.77 -4.84
N THR A 120 26.13 -5.01 -4.33
CA THR A 120 26.42 -6.21 -5.12
C THR A 120 25.35 -6.44 -6.21
N ALA A 121 24.08 -6.33 -5.87
CA ALA A 121 22.99 -6.49 -6.82
C ALA A 121 23.01 -5.38 -7.89
N GLN A 122 23.36 -4.16 -7.53
CA GLN A 122 23.57 -3.06 -8.48
C GLN A 122 24.71 -3.33 -9.45
N ALA A 123 25.84 -3.86 -8.98
CA ALA A 123 26.93 -4.29 -9.83
C ALA A 123 26.50 -5.41 -10.79
N ASN A 124 25.70 -6.37 -10.33
CA ASN A 124 25.16 -7.43 -11.16
C ASN A 124 24.24 -6.91 -12.28
N VAL A 125 23.44 -5.85 -12.03
CA VAL A 125 22.67 -5.19 -13.08
C VAL A 125 23.56 -4.61 -14.15
N VAL A 126 24.68 -3.97 -13.79
CA VAL A 126 25.66 -3.42 -14.75
C VAL A 126 26.28 -4.54 -15.58
N VAL A 127 26.66 -5.65 -14.95
CA VAL A 127 27.19 -6.84 -15.65
C VAL A 127 26.14 -7.44 -16.59
N ALA A 128 24.89 -7.57 -16.15
CA ALA A 128 23.80 -8.07 -16.98
C ALA A 128 23.56 -7.17 -18.20
N GLN A 129 23.58 -5.84 -18.02
CA GLN A 129 23.47 -4.89 -19.13
C GLN A 129 24.62 -5.04 -20.15
N ALA A 130 25.85 -5.19 -19.66
CA ALA A 130 27.00 -5.40 -20.53
C ALA A 130 26.90 -6.73 -21.31
N THR A 131 26.46 -7.80 -20.64
CA THR A 131 26.22 -9.11 -21.24
C THR A 131 25.15 -9.04 -22.33
N VAL A 132 24.01 -8.43 -22.05
CA VAL A 132 22.91 -8.24 -23.02
C VAL A 132 23.38 -7.42 -24.23
N ARG A 133 24.15 -6.36 -24.02
CA ARG A 133 24.71 -5.57 -25.12
C ARG A 133 25.69 -6.39 -25.98
N SER A 134 26.51 -7.25 -25.38
CA SER A 134 27.40 -8.14 -26.07
C SER A 134 26.63 -9.16 -26.93
N GLN A 135 25.62 -9.82 -26.35
CA GLN A 135 24.72 -10.74 -27.05
C GLN A 135 23.98 -10.05 -28.20
N LEU A 136 23.53 -8.82 -28.00
CA LEU A 136 22.89 -8.02 -29.06
C LEU A 136 23.87 -7.71 -30.19
N GLY A 137 25.15 -7.42 -29.88
CA GLY A 137 26.21 -7.27 -30.88
C GLY A 137 26.41 -8.51 -31.72
N GLN A 138 26.41 -9.67 -31.06
CA GLN A 138 26.51 -11.00 -31.77
C GLN A 138 25.27 -11.24 -32.65
N ALA A 139 24.06 -11.05 -32.15
CA ALA A 139 22.80 -11.18 -32.90
C ALA A 139 22.79 -10.25 -34.13
N ARG A 140 23.29 -9.03 -33.98
CA ARG A 140 23.44 -8.08 -35.09
C ARG A 140 24.39 -8.59 -36.16
N GLY A 141 25.55 -9.16 -35.78
CA GLY A 141 26.48 -9.75 -36.69
C GLY A 141 25.87 -10.95 -37.43
N LEU A 142 25.14 -11.80 -36.73
CA LEU A 142 24.44 -12.97 -37.33
C LEU A 142 23.31 -12.55 -38.27
N ARG A 143 22.62 -11.44 -38.01
CA ARG A 143 21.64 -10.87 -38.94
C ARG A 143 22.29 -10.46 -40.27
N PHE A 144 23.45 -9.80 -40.23
CA PHE A 144 24.17 -9.46 -41.45
C PHE A 144 24.66 -10.74 -42.18
N LYS A 145 25.13 -11.76 -41.44
CA LYS A 145 25.52 -13.07 -42.04
C LYS A 145 24.32 -13.69 -42.77
N LEU A 146 23.12 -13.68 -42.17
CA LEU A 146 21.91 -14.17 -42.85
C LEU A 146 21.58 -13.36 -44.09
N GLN A 147 21.66 -12.02 -44.01
CA GLN A 147 21.41 -11.15 -45.17
C GLN A 147 22.38 -11.48 -46.34
N HIS A 148 23.66 -11.62 -46.06
CA HIS A 148 24.64 -12.01 -47.09
C HIS A 148 24.36 -13.38 -47.66
N ALA A 149 23.95 -14.35 -46.83
CA ALA A 149 23.61 -15.68 -47.34
C ALA A 149 22.40 -15.65 -48.31
N VAL A 150 21.41 -14.79 -48.08
CA VAL A 150 20.27 -14.57 -48.98
C VAL A 150 20.72 -13.87 -50.27
N GLU A 151 21.54 -12.81 -50.14
CA GLU A 151 22.11 -12.09 -51.29
C GLU A 151 22.98 -13.02 -52.18
N ASP A 152 23.75 -13.95 -51.58
CA ASP A 152 24.51 -14.94 -52.31
C ASP A 152 23.62 -15.89 -53.13
N VAL A 153 22.49 -16.32 -52.57
CA VAL A 153 21.49 -17.13 -53.31
C VAL A 153 20.93 -16.34 -54.49
N ASP A 154 20.55 -15.06 -54.29
CA ASP A 154 20.07 -14.22 -55.38
C ASP A 154 21.13 -14.03 -56.48
N ASN A 155 22.40 -13.86 -56.12
CA ASN A 155 23.53 -13.77 -57.06
C ASN A 155 23.73 -15.07 -57.86
N GLN A 156 23.63 -16.23 -57.18
CA GLN A 156 23.72 -17.53 -57.86
C GLN A 156 22.55 -17.77 -58.84
N ILE A 157 21.33 -17.34 -58.45
CA ILE A 157 20.16 -17.37 -59.33
C ILE A 157 20.39 -16.51 -60.59
N ALA A 158 20.93 -15.30 -60.41
CA ALA A 158 21.27 -14.41 -61.52
C ALA A 158 22.33 -15.03 -62.43
N LEU A 159 23.34 -15.71 -61.84
CA LEU A 159 24.35 -16.44 -62.60
C LEU A 159 23.75 -17.57 -63.44
N ILE A 160 22.83 -18.37 -62.91
CA ILE A 160 22.11 -19.40 -63.68
C ILE A 160 21.44 -18.78 -64.91
N ARG A 161 20.68 -17.67 -64.70
CA ARG A 161 20.00 -17.00 -65.82
C ARG A 161 20.96 -16.50 -66.89
N ALA A 162 22.12 -15.95 -66.48
CA ALA A 162 23.18 -15.54 -67.43
C ALA A 162 23.78 -16.75 -68.19
N ARG A 163 24.03 -17.86 -67.52
CA ARG A 163 24.52 -19.09 -68.15
C ARG A 163 23.52 -19.71 -69.15
N VAL A 164 22.21 -19.69 -68.77
CA VAL A 164 21.13 -20.16 -69.68
C VAL A 164 21.05 -19.26 -70.89
N ALA A 165 21.14 -17.95 -70.78
CA ALA A 165 21.19 -17.03 -71.94
C ALA A 165 22.36 -17.27 -72.83
N THR A 166 23.59 -17.63 -72.31
CA THR A 166 24.75 -17.97 -73.03
C THR A 166 24.58 -19.31 -73.80
N TRP A 167 23.94 -20.30 -73.13
CA TRP A 167 23.58 -21.53 -73.75
C TRP A 167 22.59 -21.39 -74.94
N GLU A 168 21.54 -20.57 -74.75
CA GLU A 168 20.56 -20.28 -75.80
C GLU A 168 21.21 -19.61 -77.00
N GLN A 169 22.12 -18.62 -76.75
CA GLN A 169 22.91 -18.01 -77.81
C GLN A 169 23.76 -19.06 -78.57
N SER A 170 24.44 -19.94 -77.82
CA SER A 170 25.26 -20.98 -78.43
C SER A 170 24.40 -21.99 -79.26
N LYS A 171 23.19 -22.30 -78.73
CA LYS A 171 22.21 -23.14 -79.42
C LYS A 171 21.72 -22.53 -80.73
N ALA A 172 21.41 -21.22 -80.69
CA ALA A 172 21.04 -20.49 -81.93
C ALA A 172 22.12 -20.45 -82.94
N THR A 173 23.41 -20.35 -82.51
CA THR A 173 24.55 -20.41 -83.39
C THR A 173 24.73 -21.82 -83.98
N GLN A 174 24.51 -22.88 -83.18
CA GLN A 174 24.50 -24.26 -83.62
C GLN A 174 23.44 -24.51 -84.70
N VAL A 175 22.21 -24.07 -84.48
CA VAL A 175 21.12 -24.23 -85.48
C VAL A 175 21.44 -23.54 -86.80
N LEU A 176 22.06 -22.34 -86.73
CA LEU A 176 22.53 -21.68 -87.93
C LEU A 176 23.65 -22.52 -88.70
N ALA A 177 24.68 -22.97 -87.95
CA ALA A 177 25.74 -23.80 -88.49
C ALA A 177 25.20 -25.15 -89.10
N GLU A 178 24.22 -25.74 -88.45
CA GLU A 178 23.53 -26.95 -88.94
C GLU A 178 22.75 -26.67 -90.21
N GLN A 179 22.05 -25.57 -90.33
CA GLN A 179 21.38 -25.16 -91.56
C GLN A 179 22.36 -24.86 -92.69
N GLU A 180 23.51 -24.26 -92.40
CA GLU A 180 24.56 -24.00 -93.36
C GLU A 180 25.25 -25.28 -93.83
N PHE A 181 25.54 -26.23 -92.90
CA PHE A 181 26.08 -27.55 -93.25
C PHE A 181 25.10 -28.36 -94.06
N GLU A 182 23.81 -28.38 -93.73
CA GLU A 182 22.79 -29.10 -94.57
C GLU A 182 22.62 -28.48 -95.95
N ARG A 183 22.79 -27.16 -96.08
CA ARG A 183 22.86 -26.47 -97.38
C ARG A 183 24.10 -26.91 -98.16
N ALA A 184 25.30 -26.85 -97.56
CA ALA A 184 26.54 -27.27 -98.15
C ALA A 184 26.51 -28.77 -98.60
N LYS A 185 25.90 -29.63 -97.77
CA LYS A 185 25.68 -31.05 -98.04
C LYS A 185 24.80 -31.27 -99.30
N LYS A 186 23.80 -30.46 -99.53
CA LYS A 186 22.98 -30.49 -100.74
C LYS A 186 23.72 -29.95 -101.95
N LEU A 187 24.54 -28.92 -101.80
CA LEU A 187 25.32 -28.32 -102.87
C LEU A 187 26.49 -29.20 -103.37
N ILE A 188 27.18 -29.90 -102.44
CA ILE A 188 28.25 -30.84 -102.77
C ILE A 188 27.70 -32.06 -103.51
N ALA A 189 26.50 -32.57 -103.17
CA ALA A 189 25.85 -33.65 -103.90
C ALA A 189 25.48 -33.23 -105.32
N GLY A 190 25.20 -31.93 -105.55
CA GLY A 190 24.98 -31.32 -106.85
C GLY A 190 26.27 -30.90 -107.61
N LYS A 191 27.47 -31.12 -107.06
CA LYS A 191 28.78 -30.71 -107.61
C LYS A 191 28.93 -29.18 -107.76
N VAL A 192 28.23 -28.36 -106.90
CA VAL A 192 28.18 -26.88 -107.02
C VAL A 192 29.18 -26.24 -106.06
N THR A 193 29.68 -26.97 -105.02
CA THR A 193 30.63 -26.40 -104.00
C THR A 193 31.89 -27.28 -103.92
N SER A 194 32.98 -26.72 -103.37
CA SER A 194 34.24 -27.44 -103.17
C SER A 194 34.20 -28.40 -101.96
N LYS A 195 35.01 -29.40 -101.96
CA LYS A 195 35.20 -30.31 -100.78
C LYS A 195 35.72 -29.55 -99.56
N GLU A 196 36.57 -28.58 -99.79
CA GLU A 196 37.16 -27.75 -98.77
C GLU A 196 36.08 -26.87 -98.02
N GLU A 197 35.19 -26.30 -98.79
CA GLU A 197 34.09 -25.53 -98.22
C GLU A 197 33.10 -26.41 -97.44
N PHE A 198 32.82 -27.60 -97.84
CA PHE A 198 32.02 -28.58 -97.10
C PHE A 198 32.74 -29.01 -95.83
N ASP A 199 34.05 -29.28 -95.88
CA ASP A 199 34.81 -29.67 -94.69
C ASP A 199 34.87 -28.48 -93.68
N GLN A 200 35.00 -27.25 -94.14
CA GLN A 200 34.89 -26.03 -93.25
C GLN A 200 33.52 -25.89 -92.58
N ARG A 201 32.43 -26.11 -93.32
CA ARG A 201 31.06 -26.04 -92.68
C ARG A 201 30.86 -27.17 -91.72
N ARG A 202 31.44 -28.37 -91.95
CA ARG A 202 31.44 -29.46 -90.99
C ARG A 202 32.21 -29.10 -89.74
N GLU A 203 33.40 -28.56 -89.84
CA GLU A 203 34.19 -28.09 -88.67
C GLU A 203 33.51 -27.03 -87.91
N GLN A 204 32.85 -26.07 -88.61
CA GLN A 204 32.06 -25.03 -88.00
C GLN A 204 30.90 -25.62 -87.19
N LEU A 205 30.20 -26.63 -87.75
CA LEU A 205 29.09 -27.29 -87.01
C LEU A 205 29.65 -28.07 -85.81
N ASP A 206 30.73 -28.87 -86.00
CA ASP A 206 31.32 -29.67 -84.93
C ASP A 206 31.77 -28.70 -83.76
N THR A 207 32.37 -27.57 -84.10
CA THR A 207 32.76 -26.51 -83.14
C THR A 207 31.56 -25.93 -82.46
N ALA A 208 30.50 -25.62 -83.20
CA ALA A 208 29.27 -25.08 -82.62
C ALA A 208 28.53 -26.05 -81.67
N VAL A 209 28.50 -27.34 -82.02
CA VAL A 209 27.98 -28.44 -81.20
C VAL A 209 28.78 -28.53 -79.89
N ALA A 210 30.13 -28.52 -79.97
CA ALA A 210 30.99 -28.59 -78.83
C ALA A 210 30.78 -27.42 -77.88
N ARG A 211 30.66 -26.17 -78.40
CA ARG A 211 30.38 -24.98 -77.62
C ARG A 211 29.02 -25.02 -76.96
N THR A 212 27.98 -25.49 -77.64
CA THR A 212 26.63 -25.63 -77.06
C THR A 212 26.66 -26.67 -75.95
N LYS A 213 27.35 -27.77 -76.11
CA LYS A 213 27.50 -28.77 -75.06
C LYS A 213 28.24 -28.23 -73.88
N GLN A 214 29.33 -27.48 -74.04
CA GLN A 214 30.07 -26.83 -72.97
C GLN A 214 29.20 -25.85 -72.25
N ALA A 215 28.50 -24.94 -72.94
CA ALA A 215 27.60 -23.98 -72.31
C ALA A 215 26.46 -24.66 -71.52
N LEU A 216 25.97 -25.83 -71.98
CA LEU A 216 24.99 -26.61 -71.25
C LEU A 216 25.55 -27.19 -69.94
N GLU A 217 26.75 -27.70 -69.95
CA GLU A 217 27.45 -28.22 -68.77
C GLU A 217 27.72 -27.09 -67.77
N ASP A 218 28.07 -25.88 -68.25
CA ASP A 218 28.20 -24.68 -67.38
C ASP A 218 26.88 -24.32 -66.68
N VAL A 219 25.72 -24.49 -67.34
CA VAL A 219 24.40 -24.35 -66.72
C VAL A 219 24.16 -25.42 -65.66
N TYR A 220 24.47 -26.69 -66.00
CA TYR A 220 24.35 -27.83 -65.07
C TYR A 220 25.21 -27.62 -63.81
N GLN A 221 26.44 -27.17 -63.99
CA GLN A 221 27.33 -26.85 -62.90
C GLN A 221 26.72 -25.70 -61.99
N ALA A 222 26.23 -24.62 -62.60
CA ALA A 222 25.63 -23.55 -61.89
C ALA A 222 24.37 -24.00 -61.09
N ARG A 223 23.55 -24.86 -61.66
CA ARG A 223 22.38 -25.45 -60.95
C ARG A 223 22.83 -26.41 -59.83
N ALA A 224 23.89 -27.20 -60.04
CA ALA A 224 24.38 -28.07 -58.97
C ALA A 224 24.93 -27.31 -57.74
N VAL A 225 25.55 -26.13 -57.92
CA VAL A 225 26.02 -25.25 -56.85
C VAL A 225 24.86 -24.86 -55.95
N LEU A 226 23.67 -24.63 -56.47
CA LEU A 226 22.44 -24.33 -55.71
C LEU A 226 21.72 -25.60 -55.21
N GLY A 227 22.30 -26.80 -55.37
CA GLY A 227 21.66 -28.05 -54.98
C GLY A 227 20.47 -28.45 -55.83
N LEU A 228 20.31 -27.84 -57.01
CA LEU A 228 19.24 -28.16 -57.95
C LEU A 228 19.65 -29.34 -58.86
N PRO A 229 18.68 -30.14 -59.30
CA PRO A 229 18.95 -31.14 -60.28
C PRO A 229 19.59 -30.56 -61.59
N ALA A 230 20.61 -31.12 -62.12
CA ALA A 230 21.24 -30.64 -63.34
C ALA A 230 20.21 -30.49 -64.48
N GLN A 231 19.36 -31.50 -64.66
CA GLN A 231 18.20 -31.39 -65.58
C GLN A 231 16.92 -31.01 -64.76
N PRO A 232 16.20 -30.00 -65.19
CA PRO A 232 14.93 -29.71 -64.57
C PRO A 232 13.90 -30.79 -64.82
N PRO A 233 12.86 -30.92 -63.97
CA PRO A 233 11.73 -31.84 -64.23
C PRO A 233 11.06 -31.53 -65.56
N LYS A 234 10.46 -32.59 -66.20
CA LYS A 234 9.78 -32.43 -67.48
C LYS A 234 8.77 -31.30 -67.45
N GLY A 235 8.86 -30.32 -68.36
CA GLY A 235 7.99 -29.18 -68.52
C GLY A 235 8.46 -27.91 -67.78
N LYS A 236 9.65 -27.91 -67.13
CA LYS A 236 10.31 -26.74 -66.56
C LYS A 236 11.51 -26.32 -67.38
N ASP A 237 11.77 -25.04 -67.42
CA ASP A 237 12.90 -24.43 -68.09
C ASP A 237 14.22 -24.60 -67.30
N LEU A 238 15.37 -24.53 -67.94
CA LEU A 238 16.68 -24.50 -67.24
C LEU A 238 16.87 -23.31 -66.33
N SER A 239 16.22 -22.21 -66.61
CA SER A 239 16.20 -21.00 -65.80
C SER A 239 15.23 -21.08 -64.63
N ASP A 240 14.34 -22.10 -64.56
CA ASP A 240 13.39 -22.24 -63.48
C ASP A 240 14.08 -22.63 -62.19
N VAL A 241 13.89 -21.78 -61.17
CA VAL A 241 14.40 -21.96 -59.83
C VAL A 241 13.20 -21.99 -58.84
N PRO A 242 13.17 -22.91 -57.88
CA PRO A 242 12.12 -22.93 -56.86
C PRO A 242 12.05 -21.61 -56.14
N SER A 243 10.82 -21.13 -55.85
CA SER A 243 10.59 -19.85 -55.20
C SER A 243 10.97 -19.86 -53.70
N ASP A 244 11.19 -21.02 -53.14
CA ASP A 244 11.56 -21.26 -51.74
C ASP A 244 13.06 -21.53 -51.54
N LEU A 245 13.88 -21.30 -52.57
CA LEU A 245 15.31 -21.60 -52.52
C LEU A 245 16.05 -20.73 -51.49
N ASP A 246 15.60 -19.51 -51.29
CA ASP A 246 16.10 -18.62 -50.25
C ASP A 246 15.84 -19.13 -48.80
N GLN A 247 14.96 -20.14 -48.65
CA GLN A 247 14.63 -20.77 -47.38
C GLN A 247 15.28 -22.15 -47.23
N THR A 248 15.44 -22.88 -48.33
CA THR A 248 15.90 -24.26 -48.31
C THR A 248 17.41 -24.40 -48.49
N PHE A 249 18.08 -23.34 -48.95
CA PHE A 249 19.53 -23.37 -49.17
C PHE A 249 20.30 -23.53 -47.86
N SER A 250 21.26 -24.43 -47.82
CA SER A 250 21.94 -24.86 -46.59
C SER A 250 22.60 -23.73 -45.81
N SER A 251 23.28 -22.79 -46.50
CA SER A 251 23.92 -21.63 -45.83
C SER A 251 22.93 -20.65 -45.19
N VAL A 252 21.80 -20.47 -45.87
CA VAL A 252 20.72 -19.60 -45.32
C VAL A 252 20.10 -20.25 -44.09
N ARG A 253 19.79 -21.54 -44.14
CA ARG A 253 19.25 -22.29 -43.00
C ARG A 253 20.21 -22.33 -41.81
N GLN A 254 21.50 -22.47 -42.06
CA GLN A 254 22.52 -22.40 -41.01
C GLN A 254 22.56 -21.01 -40.37
N ALA A 255 22.67 -19.96 -41.18
CA ALA A 255 22.71 -18.57 -40.69
C ALA A 255 21.43 -18.20 -39.93
N LEU A 256 20.26 -18.66 -40.38
CA LEU A 256 18.98 -18.49 -39.73
C LEU A 256 18.97 -19.19 -38.37
N GLY A 257 19.42 -20.44 -38.28
CA GLY A 257 19.48 -21.17 -37.00
C GLY A 257 20.39 -20.51 -35.96
N GLU A 258 21.58 -20.05 -36.42
CA GLU A 258 22.50 -19.30 -35.54
C GLU A 258 21.87 -17.98 -35.02
N LEU A 259 21.17 -17.23 -35.89
CA LEU A 259 20.48 -16.02 -35.50
C LEU A 259 19.34 -16.31 -34.53
N MET A 260 18.50 -17.30 -34.77
CA MET A 260 17.39 -17.69 -33.88
C MET A 260 17.90 -18.12 -32.50
N GLN A 261 18.99 -18.88 -32.45
CA GLN A 261 19.65 -19.26 -31.19
C GLN A 261 20.10 -18.02 -30.40
N SER A 262 20.76 -17.07 -31.06
CA SER A 262 21.20 -15.83 -30.40
C SER A 262 20.03 -14.93 -29.99
N ALA A 263 18.97 -14.85 -30.80
CA ALA A 263 17.77 -14.09 -30.52
C ALA A 263 16.99 -14.62 -29.29
N SER A 264 16.93 -15.96 -29.16
CA SER A 264 16.26 -16.59 -28.01
C SER A 264 16.95 -16.30 -26.69
N GLN A 265 18.27 -16.16 -26.65
CA GLN A 265 19.02 -15.72 -25.46
C GLN A 265 18.66 -14.29 -25.02
N LEU A 266 18.28 -13.46 -25.99
CA LEU A 266 17.78 -12.09 -25.74
C LEU A 266 16.29 -12.02 -25.38
N GLY A 267 15.60 -13.19 -25.33
CA GLY A 267 14.15 -13.24 -25.11
C GLY A 267 13.33 -12.81 -26.32
N VAL A 268 13.96 -12.72 -27.49
CA VAL A 268 13.28 -12.46 -28.78
C VAL A 268 12.75 -13.78 -29.31
N VAL A 269 11.46 -14.02 -29.08
CA VAL A 269 10.77 -15.20 -29.61
C VAL A 269 10.07 -14.81 -30.90
N THR A 270 10.26 -15.62 -31.95
CA THR A 270 9.56 -15.45 -33.22
C THR A 270 8.14 -16.03 -33.13
N SER A 271 7.22 -15.48 -33.91
CA SER A 271 5.82 -15.92 -33.92
C SER A 271 5.64 -17.35 -34.48
N SER A 272 6.55 -17.79 -35.37
CA SER A 272 6.58 -19.14 -35.91
C SER A 272 8.01 -19.58 -36.24
N TYR A 273 8.26 -20.90 -36.26
CA TYR A 273 9.53 -21.49 -36.69
C TYR A 273 9.64 -21.62 -38.21
N ASP A 274 8.53 -21.46 -38.95
CA ASP A 274 8.44 -21.59 -40.40
C ASP A 274 8.55 -20.25 -41.14
N LEU A 275 8.96 -19.19 -40.44
CA LEU A 275 9.12 -17.87 -41.04
C LEU A 275 10.28 -17.87 -42.03
N THR A 276 10.01 -17.27 -43.18
CA THR A 276 11.09 -17.00 -44.17
C THR A 276 12.04 -15.93 -43.65
N PRO A 277 13.32 -15.89 -44.13
CA PRO A 277 14.24 -14.84 -43.75
C PRO A 277 13.68 -13.42 -43.96
N LYS A 278 12.91 -13.20 -45.05
CA LYS A 278 12.26 -11.91 -45.35
C LYS A 278 11.16 -11.55 -44.32
N GLN A 279 10.32 -12.53 -43.98
CA GLN A 279 9.27 -12.35 -42.95
C GLN A 279 9.88 -12.08 -41.58
N LEU A 280 10.99 -12.73 -41.23
CA LEU A 280 11.70 -12.52 -39.98
C LEU A 280 12.26 -11.08 -39.88
N ILE A 281 12.79 -10.56 -40.98
CA ILE A 281 13.26 -9.17 -41.08
C ILE A 281 12.07 -8.19 -40.92
N GLU A 282 10.94 -8.46 -41.58
CA GLU A 282 9.74 -7.67 -41.46
C GLU A 282 9.20 -7.68 -40.00
N GLU A 283 9.14 -8.85 -39.37
CA GLU A 283 8.72 -9.00 -37.98
C GLU A 283 9.64 -8.25 -37.02
N PHE A 284 10.94 -8.24 -37.28
CA PHE A 284 11.90 -7.44 -36.51
C PHE A 284 11.62 -5.93 -36.64
N TYR A 285 11.36 -5.42 -37.84
CA TYR A 285 11.04 -4.01 -38.04
C TYR A 285 9.66 -3.59 -37.52
N LYS A 286 8.69 -4.50 -37.48
CA LYS A 286 7.36 -4.26 -36.92
C LYS A 286 7.39 -3.96 -35.42
N ARG A 287 8.50 -4.22 -34.73
CA ARG A 287 8.67 -3.89 -33.29
C ARG A 287 8.67 -2.41 -33.00
N ASP A 288 9.04 -1.58 -33.95
CA ASP A 288 8.89 -0.12 -33.89
C ASP A 288 8.09 0.37 -35.09
N PRO A 289 6.95 1.08 -34.90
CA PRO A 289 6.14 1.58 -36.01
C PRO A 289 6.88 2.53 -36.95
N GLY A 290 7.92 3.20 -36.45
CA GLY A 290 8.79 4.07 -37.23
C GLY A 290 9.97 3.35 -37.90
N GLY A 291 10.17 2.06 -37.65
CA GLY A 291 11.27 1.26 -38.17
C GLY A 291 12.66 1.68 -37.65
N ASP A 292 12.72 2.42 -36.54
CA ASP A 292 14.00 2.86 -35.96
C ASP A 292 14.71 1.70 -35.25
N ILE A 293 15.77 1.23 -35.90
CA ILE A 293 16.59 0.12 -35.41
C ILE A 293 17.16 0.39 -34.01
N ASN A 294 17.52 1.63 -33.69
CA ASN A 294 18.09 1.95 -32.38
C ASN A 294 17.05 1.84 -31.27
N LYS A 295 15.80 2.21 -31.54
CA LYS A 295 14.68 2.01 -30.61
C LYS A 295 14.38 0.53 -30.42
N ILE A 296 14.35 -0.26 -31.50
CA ILE A 296 14.17 -1.72 -31.43
C ILE A 296 15.24 -2.36 -30.54
N TYR A 297 16.50 -1.99 -30.74
CA TYR A 297 17.58 -2.53 -29.92
C TYR A 297 17.51 -2.06 -28.46
N ALA A 298 17.13 -0.80 -28.21
CA ALA A 298 16.94 -0.30 -26.87
C ALA A 298 15.80 -1.05 -26.12
N ASP A 299 14.74 -1.38 -26.84
CA ASP A 299 13.63 -2.15 -26.28
C ASP A 299 14.04 -3.60 -25.98
N ILE A 300 14.75 -4.26 -26.89
CA ILE A 300 15.30 -5.61 -26.66
C ILE A 300 16.21 -5.63 -25.42
N ILE A 301 17.05 -4.61 -25.22
CA ILE A 301 17.89 -4.52 -24.02
C ILE A 301 17.03 -4.43 -22.76
N LYS A 302 15.99 -3.57 -22.76
CA LYS A 302 15.11 -3.40 -21.61
C LYS A 302 14.28 -4.64 -21.26
N THR A 303 13.90 -5.41 -22.27
CA THR A 303 13.04 -6.58 -22.09
C THR A 303 13.82 -7.88 -21.92
N ALA A 304 15.16 -7.85 -22.08
CA ALA A 304 16.01 -9.02 -22.00
C ALA A 304 15.86 -9.75 -20.65
N PRO A 305 15.62 -11.07 -20.63
CA PRO A 305 15.36 -11.83 -19.41
C PRO A 305 16.47 -11.74 -18.38
N GLY A 306 17.73 -11.77 -18.81
CA GLY A 306 18.89 -11.67 -17.94
C GLY A 306 18.97 -10.33 -17.21
N LEU A 307 18.62 -9.22 -17.89
CA LEU A 307 18.56 -7.91 -17.27
C LEU A 307 17.38 -7.82 -16.28
N LYS A 308 16.20 -8.30 -16.67
CA LYS A 308 15.00 -8.32 -15.81
C LYS A 308 15.24 -9.13 -14.54
N GLN A 309 15.95 -10.25 -14.64
CA GLN A 309 16.30 -11.05 -13.47
C GLN A 309 17.24 -10.27 -12.52
N ALA A 310 18.25 -9.59 -13.05
CA ALA A 310 19.16 -8.79 -12.24
C ALA A 310 18.47 -7.59 -11.59
N GLU A 311 17.58 -6.89 -12.33
CA GLU A 311 16.74 -5.81 -11.80
C GLU A 311 15.82 -6.29 -10.65
N ALA A 312 15.18 -7.44 -10.81
CA ALA A 312 14.35 -8.04 -9.77
C ALA A 312 15.15 -8.42 -8.51
N GLN A 313 16.39 -8.88 -8.68
CA GLN A 313 17.31 -9.17 -7.56
C GLN A 313 17.70 -7.87 -6.84
N LEU A 314 17.96 -6.79 -7.58
CA LEU A 314 18.25 -5.47 -7.01
C LEU A 314 17.05 -4.95 -6.21
N GLU A 315 15.86 -5.01 -6.77
CA GLU A 315 14.64 -4.59 -6.07
C GLU A 315 14.43 -5.38 -4.77
N ARG A 316 14.63 -6.69 -4.80
CA ARG A 316 14.57 -7.53 -3.61
C ARG A 316 15.59 -7.08 -2.55
N ALA A 317 16.83 -6.86 -2.94
CA ALA A 317 17.88 -6.42 -2.02
C ALA A 317 17.54 -5.03 -1.41
N GLN A 318 16.94 -4.13 -2.20
CA GLN A 318 16.46 -2.82 -1.71
C GLN A 318 15.36 -2.96 -0.66
N ARG A 319 14.38 -3.86 -0.90
CA ARG A 319 13.31 -4.14 0.08
C ARG A 319 13.86 -4.73 1.38
N ASP A 320 14.81 -5.65 1.29
CA ASP A 320 15.50 -6.22 2.45
C ASP A 320 16.25 -5.12 3.24
N LEU A 321 16.87 -4.17 2.55
CA LEU A 321 17.53 -3.03 3.17
C LEU A 321 16.52 -2.09 3.86
N ASP A 322 15.39 -1.81 3.22
CA ASP A 322 14.33 -0.98 3.80
C ASP A 322 13.75 -1.62 5.06
N GLU A 323 13.58 -2.94 5.09
CA GLU A 323 13.20 -3.70 6.28
C GLU A 323 14.24 -3.56 7.40
N ALA A 324 15.52 -3.72 7.09
CA ALA A 324 16.57 -3.56 8.07
C ALA A 324 16.63 -2.14 8.64
N LYS A 325 16.45 -1.11 7.80
CA LYS A 325 16.35 0.29 8.23
C LYS A 325 15.11 0.55 9.09
N LEU A 326 13.99 -0.09 8.78
CA LEU A 326 12.77 0.00 9.57
C LEU A 326 12.98 -0.60 10.96
N ASN A 327 13.62 -1.77 11.04
CA ASN A 327 13.94 -2.43 12.30
C ASN A 327 14.90 -1.59 13.16
N LEU A 328 15.88 -0.93 12.53
CA LEU A 328 16.76 0.02 13.22
C LEU A 328 15.99 1.22 13.78
N ARG A 329 15.02 1.78 13.06
CA ARG A 329 14.15 2.85 13.58
C ARG A 329 13.31 2.39 14.77
N TYR A 330 12.87 1.15 14.78
CA TYR A 330 12.11 0.58 15.90
C TYR A 330 12.93 0.35 17.16
N CYS A 331 14.26 0.47 17.10
CA CYS A 331 15.09 0.52 18.32
C CYS A 331 14.79 1.76 19.16
N THR A 332 14.24 2.82 18.58
CA THR A 332 13.75 4.00 19.29
C THR A 332 12.26 3.87 19.50
N VAL A 333 11.85 3.58 20.74
CA VAL A 333 10.44 3.44 21.11
C VAL A 333 9.92 4.81 21.51
N VAL A 334 8.90 5.30 20.82
CA VAL A 334 8.30 6.63 21.03
C VAL A 334 6.89 6.51 21.57
N SER A 335 6.40 7.60 22.18
CA SER A 335 4.98 7.71 22.55
C SER A 335 4.11 7.89 21.31
N GLU A 336 3.02 7.15 21.21
CA GLU A 336 2.04 7.28 20.13
C GLU A 336 0.90 8.25 20.50
N ILE A 337 0.83 8.73 21.76
CA ILE A 337 -0.19 9.65 22.25
C ILE A 337 0.39 10.67 23.22
N ASP A 338 -0.30 11.80 23.35
CA ASP A 338 -0.08 12.76 24.44
C ASP A 338 -0.64 12.20 25.75
N GLY A 339 0.16 12.17 26.81
CA GLY A 339 -0.33 11.61 28.07
C GLY A 339 0.66 11.63 29.22
N VAL A 340 0.40 10.78 30.19
CA VAL A 340 1.26 10.56 31.36
C VAL A 340 1.66 9.11 31.44
N VAL A 341 2.94 8.87 31.64
CA VAL A 341 3.52 7.52 31.80
C VAL A 341 3.02 6.91 33.11
N THR A 342 2.56 5.68 33.03
CA THR A 342 2.16 4.89 34.20
C THR A 342 2.73 3.47 34.09
N ARG A 343 3.06 2.85 35.21
CA ARG A 343 3.54 1.46 35.30
C ARG A 343 4.73 1.15 34.39
N ARG A 344 5.82 1.86 34.57
CA ARG A 344 7.08 1.54 33.91
C ARG A 344 7.66 0.22 34.45
N ASN A 345 7.75 -0.79 33.56
CA ASN A 345 8.23 -2.15 33.88
C ASN A 345 9.61 -2.45 33.26
N VAL A 346 10.30 -1.44 32.73
CA VAL A 346 11.56 -1.62 32.01
C VAL A 346 12.66 -0.75 32.60
N ASN A 347 13.88 -1.34 32.67
CA ASN A 347 15.09 -0.65 33.14
C ASN A 347 16.22 -0.83 32.13
N PRO A 348 17.20 0.10 32.08
CA PRO A 348 18.41 -0.07 31.30
C PRO A 348 19.07 -1.42 31.60
N GLY A 349 19.55 -2.12 30.57
CA GLY A 349 20.13 -3.46 30.69
C GLY A 349 19.12 -4.62 30.58
N ASN A 350 17.82 -4.38 30.66
CA ASN A 350 16.82 -5.45 30.44
C ASN A 350 16.81 -5.91 28.99
N ASN A 351 16.63 -7.20 28.78
CA ASN A 351 16.31 -7.73 27.45
C ASN A 351 14.79 -7.77 27.27
N VAL A 352 14.32 -7.21 26.15
CA VAL A 352 12.89 -7.12 25.82
C VAL A 352 12.57 -7.85 24.53
N GLN A 353 11.34 -8.38 24.45
CA GLN A 353 10.84 -9.08 23.28
C GLN A 353 9.74 -8.27 22.60
N VAL A 354 9.49 -8.57 21.33
CA VAL A 354 8.40 -7.94 20.56
C VAL A 354 7.07 -8.14 21.27
N GLY A 355 6.32 -7.03 21.43
CA GLY A 355 5.01 -7.04 22.10
C GLY A 355 5.05 -7.06 23.63
N GLN A 356 6.23 -7.12 24.26
CA GLN A 356 6.36 -7.04 25.71
C GLN A 356 5.98 -5.64 26.20
N GLY A 357 5.03 -5.51 27.12
CA GLY A 357 4.63 -4.23 27.69
C GLY A 357 5.75 -3.59 28.50
N LEU A 358 6.28 -2.46 28.03
CA LEU A 358 7.33 -1.71 28.69
C LEU A 358 6.76 -0.74 29.73
N MET A 359 5.71 -0.05 29.37
CA MET A 359 4.98 0.91 30.18
C MET A 359 3.59 1.17 29.60
N ALA A 360 2.76 1.92 30.32
CA ALA A 360 1.50 2.38 29.81
C ALA A 360 1.48 3.93 29.80
N VAL A 361 0.90 4.52 28.77
CA VAL A 361 0.65 5.95 28.67
C VAL A 361 -0.87 6.19 28.73
N ARG A 362 -1.31 7.02 29.66
CA ARG A 362 -2.72 7.42 29.77
C ARG A 362 -2.92 8.78 29.11
N SER A 363 -3.90 8.83 28.19
CA SER A 363 -4.25 10.09 27.53
C SER A 363 -4.76 11.10 28.54
N LEU A 364 -4.31 12.36 28.41
CA LEU A 364 -4.84 13.49 29.15
C LEU A 364 -5.93 14.24 28.36
N ARG A 365 -6.00 14.06 27.04
CA ARG A 365 -6.96 14.76 26.17
C ARG A 365 -8.26 13.99 26.00
N ASP A 366 -8.16 12.69 25.84
CA ASP A 366 -9.30 11.82 25.57
C ASP A 366 -9.83 11.24 26.89
N THR A 367 -10.42 12.13 27.71
CA THR A 367 -10.98 11.76 28.99
C THR A 367 -12.51 11.77 28.94
N TRP A 368 -13.11 10.87 29.69
CA TRP A 368 -14.56 10.81 29.90
C TRP A 368 -14.87 10.51 31.35
N VAL A 369 -16.12 10.65 31.73
CA VAL A 369 -16.63 10.27 33.04
C VAL A 369 -17.50 9.03 32.90
N ASP A 370 -17.19 7.98 33.64
CA ASP A 370 -18.06 6.83 33.84
C ASP A 370 -18.95 7.07 35.04
N ALA A 371 -20.23 7.35 34.79
CA ALA A 371 -21.22 7.72 35.78
C ALA A 371 -22.22 6.57 35.99
N ASN A 372 -22.27 6.03 37.20
CA ASN A 372 -23.15 4.93 37.59
C ASN A 372 -24.52 5.45 38.07
N PHE A 373 -25.48 5.55 37.15
CA PHE A 373 -26.83 5.96 37.48
C PHE A 373 -27.68 4.76 37.95
N LYS A 374 -28.57 5.04 38.95
CA LYS A 374 -29.53 4.05 39.41
C LYS A 374 -30.54 3.72 38.30
N GLU A 375 -31.00 2.49 38.21
CA GLU A 375 -31.98 2.02 37.20
C GLU A 375 -33.21 2.95 37.13
N THR A 376 -33.68 3.43 38.29
CA THR A 376 -34.82 4.35 38.39
C THR A 376 -34.59 5.74 37.77
N GLN A 377 -33.32 6.16 37.63
CA GLN A 377 -32.91 7.44 37.08
C GLN A 377 -32.78 7.42 35.54
N LEU A 378 -32.54 6.21 34.95
CA LEU A 378 -32.27 6.05 33.52
C LEU A 378 -33.47 6.40 32.62
N ARG A 379 -34.69 6.37 33.12
CA ARG A 379 -35.92 6.59 32.35
C ARG A 379 -35.86 7.84 31.47
N ASN A 380 -35.28 8.92 31.98
CA ASN A 380 -35.27 10.24 31.37
C ASN A 380 -33.93 10.61 30.73
N LEU A 381 -32.93 9.72 30.81
CA LEU A 381 -31.61 9.98 30.25
C LEU A 381 -31.56 9.55 28.78
N ARG A 382 -30.92 10.37 27.95
CA ARG A 382 -30.74 10.11 26.50
C ARG A 382 -29.35 10.54 26.07
N ILE A 383 -28.82 9.89 25.05
CA ILE A 383 -27.58 10.29 24.40
C ILE A 383 -27.73 11.72 23.87
N GLY A 384 -26.72 12.55 24.06
CA GLY A 384 -26.67 13.91 23.58
C GLY A 384 -27.14 14.97 24.60
N GLN A 385 -27.67 14.56 25.77
CA GLN A 385 -28.03 15.51 26.82
C GLN A 385 -26.80 16.16 27.43
N LYS A 386 -26.93 17.45 27.78
CA LYS A 386 -25.88 18.23 28.43
C LYS A 386 -25.77 17.83 29.91
N VAL A 387 -24.53 17.71 30.37
CA VAL A 387 -24.19 17.34 31.74
C VAL A 387 -23.25 18.39 32.30
N ASP A 388 -23.51 18.82 33.51
CA ASP A 388 -22.61 19.63 34.32
C ASP A 388 -21.80 18.69 35.23
N LEU A 389 -20.47 18.77 35.15
CA LEU A 389 -19.55 17.90 35.84
C LEU A 389 -18.81 18.69 36.90
N GLU A 390 -19.09 18.40 38.17
CA GLU A 390 -18.36 18.92 39.31
C GLU A 390 -17.33 17.89 39.76
N VAL A 391 -16.02 18.25 39.66
CA VAL A 391 -14.90 17.37 40.03
C VAL A 391 -14.45 17.75 41.44
N ASP A 392 -14.44 16.77 42.35
CA ASP A 392 -14.15 16.98 43.77
C ASP A 392 -12.81 17.67 44.04
N MET A 393 -11.79 17.33 43.22
CA MET A 393 -10.45 17.93 43.31
C MET A 393 -10.46 19.48 43.17
N TYR A 394 -11.35 20.00 42.34
CA TYR A 394 -11.44 21.44 42.07
C TYR A 394 -12.52 22.16 42.93
N GLY A 395 -13.33 21.38 43.67
CA GLY A 395 -14.48 21.90 44.43
C GLY A 395 -15.50 22.59 43.52
N GLY A 396 -16.57 23.11 44.08
CA GLY A 396 -17.64 23.77 43.31
C GLY A 396 -17.28 25.09 42.60
N LYS A 397 -15.97 25.37 42.38
CA LYS A 397 -15.52 26.59 41.67
C LYS A 397 -15.33 26.40 40.18
N HIS A 398 -15.07 25.19 39.75
CA HIS A 398 -14.82 24.83 38.34
C HIS A 398 -15.80 23.75 37.90
N HIS A 399 -16.66 24.11 36.96
CA HIS A 399 -17.61 23.21 36.33
C HIS A 399 -17.10 22.84 34.92
N PHE A 400 -17.16 21.57 34.61
CA PHE A 400 -16.83 21.08 33.27
C PHE A 400 -18.13 20.73 32.55
N GLU A 401 -18.18 21.10 31.27
CA GLU A 401 -19.30 20.70 30.42
C GLU A 401 -19.08 19.30 29.87
N GLY A 402 -20.08 18.45 30.04
CA GLY A 402 -20.10 17.10 29.47
C GLY A 402 -21.34 16.86 28.64
N ARG A 403 -21.31 15.75 27.93
CA ARG A 403 -22.45 15.25 27.15
C ARG A 403 -22.52 13.73 27.26
N ILE A 404 -23.74 13.20 27.49
CA ILE A 404 -23.95 11.75 27.43
C ILE A 404 -23.60 11.23 26.04
N SER A 405 -22.62 10.35 25.95
CA SER A 405 -22.18 9.72 24.71
C SER A 405 -22.71 8.29 24.54
N GLY A 406 -22.97 7.58 25.64
CA GLY A 406 -23.49 6.23 25.53
C GLY A 406 -23.90 5.57 26.83
N PHE A 407 -24.62 4.48 26.70
CA PHE A 407 -25.04 3.63 27.83
C PHE A 407 -24.36 2.26 27.67
N THR A 408 -23.83 1.74 28.75
CA THR A 408 -23.24 0.38 28.75
C THR A 408 -24.35 -0.66 28.66
N ASN A 409 -24.13 -1.73 27.94
CA ASN A 409 -25.13 -2.81 27.77
C ASN A 409 -25.12 -3.83 28.93
N GLY A 410 -25.00 -3.36 30.17
CA GLY A 410 -25.02 -4.22 31.34
C GLY A 410 -24.81 -3.40 32.61
N THR A 411 -25.38 -3.89 33.72
CA THR A 411 -25.18 -3.26 35.03
C THR A 411 -23.78 -3.51 35.57
N GLY A 412 -23.26 -2.64 36.41
CA GLY A 412 -21.94 -2.80 37.00
C GLY A 412 -21.73 -4.13 37.71
N SER A 413 -22.77 -4.66 38.37
CA SER A 413 -22.71 -6.01 38.98
C SER A 413 -22.62 -7.14 37.99
N THR A 414 -23.25 -7.05 36.82
CA THR A 414 -23.23 -8.08 35.78
C THR A 414 -21.91 -8.09 35.02
N LEU A 415 -21.30 -6.94 34.84
CA LEU A 415 -20.04 -6.76 34.12
C LEU A 415 -18.80 -6.84 35.03
N ALA A 416 -19.00 -7.01 36.33
CA ALA A 416 -17.90 -7.21 37.26
C ALA A 416 -17.17 -8.53 36.99
N LEU A 417 -15.84 -8.53 37.10
CA LEU A 417 -14.99 -9.72 36.90
C LEU A 417 -15.40 -10.89 37.82
N LEU A 418 -15.93 -10.57 39.03
CA LEU A 418 -16.51 -11.50 39.98
C LEU A 418 -17.91 -11.00 40.35
N PRO A 419 -18.95 -11.42 39.62
CA PRO A 419 -20.32 -11.04 39.95
C PRO A 419 -20.70 -11.50 41.37
N PRO A 420 -21.34 -10.68 42.19
CA PRO A 420 -21.75 -11.08 43.53
C PRO A 420 -22.81 -12.17 43.42
N GLN A 421 -22.50 -13.35 43.96
CA GLN A 421 -23.45 -14.47 44.04
C GLN A 421 -24.17 -14.41 45.41
N ASN A 422 -25.50 -14.27 45.39
CA ASN A 422 -26.31 -14.39 46.60
C ASN A 422 -26.51 -15.88 46.96
N ALA A 423 -25.58 -16.44 47.75
CA ALA A 423 -25.55 -17.86 48.09
C ALA A 423 -26.59 -18.27 49.15
N THR A 424 -27.36 -17.34 49.73
CA THR A 424 -28.19 -17.58 50.94
C THR A 424 -29.71 -17.72 50.68
N GLY A 425 -30.14 -17.87 49.44
CA GLY A 425 -31.55 -18.19 49.12
C GLY A 425 -32.60 -17.12 49.26
N ASN A 426 -32.31 -16.00 49.93
CA ASN A 426 -33.23 -14.87 50.03
C ASN A 426 -32.91 -13.80 48.96
N PHE A 427 -33.75 -13.70 47.95
CA PHE A 427 -33.62 -12.65 46.91
C PHE A 427 -34.04 -11.30 47.50
N VAL A 428 -33.07 -10.44 47.75
CA VAL A 428 -33.32 -9.02 48.09
C VAL A 428 -33.14 -8.21 46.80
N LYS A 429 -34.19 -7.54 46.34
CA LYS A 429 -34.13 -6.61 45.19
C LYS A 429 -33.24 -5.43 45.53
N VAL A 430 -31.99 -5.45 45.09
CA VAL A 430 -31.05 -4.32 45.18
C VAL A 430 -31.16 -3.51 43.90
N VAL A 431 -31.29 -2.17 44.07
CA VAL A 431 -31.32 -1.23 42.94
C VAL A 431 -29.98 -1.34 42.17
N GLN A 432 -30.06 -1.75 40.92
CA GLN A 432 -28.89 -1.85 40.07
C GLN A 432 -28.44 -0.48 39.57
N ARG A 433 -27.14 -0.35 39.30
CA ARG A 433 -26.55 0.84 38.66
C ARG A 433 -26.07 0.52 37.28
N LEU A 434 -26.31 1.39 36.31
CA LEU A 434 -25.83 1.26 34.94
C LEU A 434 -24.76 2.33 34.66
N PRO A 435 -23.59 1.95 34.21
CA PRO A 435 -22.57 2.91 33.76
C PRO A 435 -23.04 3.67 32.52
N VAL A 436 -22.97 4.99 32.59
CA VAL A 436 -23.23 5.92 31.48
C VAL A 436 -21.97 6.69 31.21
N ARG A 437 -21.54 6.65 29.96
CA ARG A 437 -20.36 7.37 29.51
C ARG A 437 -20.74 8.83 29.19
N ILE A 438 -19.99 9.76 29.74
CA ILE A 438 -20.14 11.19 29.54
C ILE A 438 -18.84 11.75 29.04
N ASP A 439 -18.80 12.19 27.76
CA ASP A 439 -17.63 12.82 27.19
C ASP A 439 -17.50 14.26 27.70
N VAL A 440 -16.29 14.63 28.08
CA VAL A 440 -15.98 15.98 28.56
C VAL A 440 -15.79 16.91 27.36
N LEU A 441 -16.47 18.04 27.35
CA LEU A 441 -16.42 19.02 26.26
C LEU A 441 -15.57 20.23 26.68
N ASN A 442 -14.95 20.88 25.67
CA ASN A 442 -14.20 22.14 25.85
C ASN A 442 -13.17 22.10 26.99
N TYR A 443 -12.47 20.99 27.11
CA TYR A 443 -11.53 20.70 28.17
C TYR A 443 -10.10 21.03 27.76
N ASP A 444 -9.36 21.76 28.59
CA ASP A 444 -7.94 22.09 28.40
C ASP A 444 -7.10 21.38 29.49
N PRO A 445 -6.43 20.28 29.18
CA PRO A 445 -5.66 19.51 30.14
C PRO A 445 -4.42 20.26 30.67
N ASP A 446 -3.97 21.31 29.98
CA ASP A 446 -2.83 22.10 30.41
C ASP A 446 -3.16 23.03 31.59
N LYS A 447 -4.43 23.45 31.68
CA LYS A 447 -4.89 24.34 32.76
C LYS A 447 -5.51 23.60 33.94
N LEU A 448 -6.36 22.63 33.64
CA LEU A 448 -7.15 21.91 34.65
C LEU A 448 -7.10 20.39 34.35
N PRO A 449 -6.00 19.69 34.65
CA PRO A 449 -5.84 18.26 34.30
C PRO A 449 -6.86 17.39 35.04
N LEU A 450 -7.56 16.53 34.30
CA LEU A 450 -8.46 15.52 34.85
C LEU A 450 -7.70 14.17 34.96
N PHE A 451 -7.30 13.85 36.18
CA PHE A 451 -6.61 12.56 36.39
C PHE A 451 -7.64 11.44 36.52
N VAL A 452 -7.26 10.28 35.99
CA VAL A 452 -8.09 9.06 36.03
C VAL A 452 -8.32 8.65 37.50
N GLY A 453 -9.56 8.30 37.81
CA GLY A 453 -9.98 7.89 39.15
C GLY A 453 -10.43 9.06 40.05
N LEU A 454 -10.36 10.31 39.58
CA LEU A 454 -10.99 11.42 40.34
C LEU A 454 -12.48 11.23 40.41
N SER A 455 -13.05 11.49 41.61
CA SER A 455 -14.49 11.49 41.83
C SER A 455 -15.12 12.71 41.19
N VAL A 456 -16.28 12.49 40.58
CA VAL A 456 -17.06 13.50 39.85
C VAL A 456 -18.52 13.38 40.23
N THR A 457 -19.20 14.51 40.38
CA THR A 457 -20.65 14.57 40.53
C THR A 457 -21.28 15.09 39.22
N PRO A 458 -21.70 14.22 38.31
CA PRO A 458 -22.40 14.63 37.10
C PRO A 458 -23.85 14.99 37.40
N SER A 459 -24.29 16.14 36.89
CA SER A 459 -25.68 16.62 36.95
C SER A 459 -26.23 16.74 35.53
N VAL A 460 -27.12 15.83 35.13
CA VAL A 460 -27.72 15.80 33.79
C VAL A 460 -28.94 16.71 33.75
N ASP A 461 -28.97 17.65 32.81
CA ASP A 461 -30.14 18.49 32.54
C ASP A 461 -31.14 17.74 31.66
N LEU A 462 -32.28 17.38 32.24
CA LEU A 462 -33.36 16.63 31.58
C LEU A 462 -34.13 17.46 30.52
N HIS A 463 -34.01 18.77 30.52
CA HIS A 463 -34.70 19.69 29.62
C HIS A 463 -33.82 20.16 28.47
N SER A 464 -32.52 19.89 28.54
CA SER A 464 -31.61 20.17 27.44
C SER A 464 -32.00 19.36 26.22
N LYS A 465 -32.07 20.01 25.04
CA LYS A 465 -32.26 19.31 23.79
C LYS A 465 -31.03 18.46 23.53
N PRO A 466 -31.17 17.13 23.32
CA PRO A 466 -30.06 16.30 22.99
C PRO A 466 -29.36 16.77 21.68
N THR A 467 -28.05 16.85 21.70
CA THR A 467 -27.22 17.30 20.57
C THR A 467 -26.16 16.27 20.20
N GLY A 468 -25.67 16.33 18.95
CA GLY A 468 -24.60 15.48 18.48
C GLY A 468 -25.09 14.17 17.80
N PRO A 469 -24.16 13.30 17.43
CA PRO A 469 -24.49 12.02 16.82
C PRO A 469 -25.31 11.15 17.80
N ASN A 470 -26.29 10.42 17.28
CA ASN A 470 -27.21 9.57 18.06
C ASN A 470 -28.06 10.30 19.12
N ALA A 471 -28.24 11.63 19.00
CA ALA A 471 -29.04 12.44 19.95
C ALA A 471 -30.46 11.87 20.14
N GLY A 472 -30.89 11.74 21.40
CA GLY A 472 -32.20 11.23 21.77
C GLY A 472 -32.35 9.71 21.77
N LYS A 473 -31.34 8.94 21.32
CA LYS A 473 -31.35 7.49 21.36
C LYS A 473 -30.79 6.93 22.69
N PHE A 474 -31.02 5.64 22.91
CA PHE A 474 -30.37 4.87 23.99
C PHE A 474 -29.11 4.14 23.55
N LEU A 475 -29.00 3.79 22.26
CA LEU A 475 -27.87 3.04 21.71
C LEU A 475 -27.12 3.90 20.70
N GLN A 476 -25.81 3.74 20.67
CA GLN A 476 -24.95 4.33 19.65
C GLN A 476 -25.01 3.49 18.38
N ASP A 477 -25.26 4.12 17.25
CA ASP A 477 -24.98 3.54 15.96
C ASP A 477 -23.47 3.66 15.68
N LEU A 478 -22.90 2.73 14.90
CA LEU A 478 -21.52 2.85 14.39
C LEU A 478 -21.39 4.23 13.71
N MET A 479 -20.45 5.05 14.19
CA MET A 479 -20.03 6.21 13.42
C MET A 479 -19.54 5.66 12.06
N ALA A 480 -20.17 6.10 10.98
CA ALA A 480 -19.58 5.91 9.66
C ALA A 480 -18.16 6.51 9.74
N LEU A 481 -17.15 5.66 9.67
CA LEU A 481 -15.76 6.11 9.55
C LEU A 481 -15.75 7.14 8.41
N PRO A 482 -15.16 8.33 8.58
CA PRO A 482 -14.94 9.19 7.44
C PRO A 482 -14.25 8.33 6.41
N VAL A 483 -14.91 8.10 5.28
CA VAL A 483 -14.31 7.44 4.13
C VAL A 483 -13.11 8.30 3.81
N SER A 484 -11.94 7.86 4.29
CA SER A 484 -10.65 8.38 3.88
C SER A 484 -10.74 8.40 2.36
N ALA A 485 -10.67 9.59 1.76
CA ALA A 485 -10.71 9.76 0.34
C ALA A 485 -9.69 8.80 -0.25
N THR A 486 -10.17 7.65 -0.67
CA THR A 486 -9.41 6.70 -1.47
C THR A 486 -8.95 7.51 -2.66
N ALA A 487 -7.64 7.81 -2.67
CA ALA A 487 -6.98 8.37 -3.80
C ALA A 487 -7.49 7.60 -5.03
N SER A 488 -8.21 8.28 -5.89
CA SER A 488 -8.60 7.79 -7.19
C SER A 488 -7.32 7.47 -7.95
N ALA A 489 -6.89 6.21 -7.86
CA ALA A 489 -5.95 5.66 -8.80
C ALA A 489 -6.69 5.62 -10.15
N THR A 490 -6.52 6.67 -10.92
CA THR A 490 -6.84 6.70 -12.34
C THR A 490 -6.00 5.60 -12.98
N PRO A 491 -6.60 4.60 -13.63
CA PRO A 491 -5.81 3.63 -14.39
C PRO A 491 -5.18 4.38 -15.57
N ALA A 492 -3.86 4.48 -15.55
CA ALA A 492 -3.10 4.91 -16.71
C ALA A 492 -3.37 3.92 -17.85
N LYS A 493 -3.89 4.45 -18.97
CA LYS A 493 -4.06 3.78 -20.26
C LYS A 493 -2.70 3.43 -20.88
#